data_953a6f2fc82e658f0454d8f3c82967e4
#
_entry.id   953a6f2fc82e658f0454d8f3c82967e4
#
_cell.length_a   1.000
_cell.length_b   1.000
_cell.length_c   1.000
_cell.angle_alpha   90.00
_cell.angle_beta   90.00
_cell.angle_gamma   90.00
#
_symmetry.space_group_name_H-M   'P 1'
#
loop_
_entity.id
_entity.type
_entity.pdbx_description
1 polymer ?
#
loop_
_entity_poly.entity_id
_entity_poly.type
_entity_poly.pdbx_seq_one_letter_code
_entity_poly.pdbx_strand_id
1 'polypeptide(L)'
;MLEIIQSGGWMIWPILLSSVIALGIIFERFWSLRQDRIMPPKLIEQVRQLEPSSVQDADIDAESVFASVVKVAIQQRAASKAIQRERLEEVGRQVMHELQLFLTTLGTIAVITPLLGLLGTVLGMIDVFMAMSSTNMTEPEALAGGIAEALITTAAGISVAIPSLIFVRYFRRKVAGLVLQMETQAILLIDRLVL
;
A
#
# COMPACT_ATOMS: atom_id res chain seq x y z
N MET A 1 -1.97 -26.80 -12.45
CA MET A 1 -1.60 -25.70 -11.50
C MET A 1 -0.62 -26.20 -10.43
N LEU A 2 -0.93 -27.27 -9.69
CA LEU A 2 0.02 -27.86 -8.72
C LEU A 2 1.31 -28.35 -9.37
N GLU A 3 1.26 -28.93 -10.56
CA GLU A 3 2.44 -29.37 -11.31
C GLU A 3 3.37 -28.21 -11.67
N ILE A 4 2.82 -27.05 -12.04
CA ILE A 4 3.62 -25.84 -12.34
C ILE A 4 4.32 -25.32 -11.08
N ILE A 5 3.68 -25.43 -9.91
CA ILE A 5 4.29 -25.04 -8.63
C ILE A 5 5.40 -26.01 -8.23
N GLN A 6 5.22 -27.31 -8.47
CA GLN A 6 6.25 -28.32 -8.23
C GLN A 6 7.43 -28.21 -9.20
N SER A 7 7.17 -27.72 -10.41
CA SER A 7 8.20 -27.51 -11.44
C SER A 7 9.02 -26.21 -11.26
N GLY A 8 8.72 -25.36 -10.29
CA GLY A 8 9.41 -24.09 -10.10
C GLY A 8 10.52 -24.08 -9.04
N GLY A 9 10.95 -25.27 -8.58
CA GLY A 9 12.00 -25.44 -7.58
C GLY A 9 11.71 -24.80 -6.23
N TRP A 10 12.72 -24.76 -5.36
CA TRP A 10 12.55 -24.22 -4.00
C TRP A 10 12.34 -22.70 -3.99
N MET A 11 12.78 -21.97 -5.02
CA MET A 11 12.62 -20.51 -5.13
C MET A 11 11.17 -20.07 -5.36
N ILE A 12 10.29 -20.96 -5.75
CA ILE A 12 8.87 -20.62 -5.89
C ILE A 12 8.19 -20.33 -4.54
N TRP A 13 8.68 -20.93 -3.44
CA TRP A 13 8.08 -20.78 -2.12
C TRP A 13 8.15 -19.35 -1.57
N PRO A 14 9.31 -18.64 -1.60
CA PRO A 14 9.38 -17.21 -1.24
C PRO A 14 8.47 -16.33 -2.10
N ILE A 15 8.32 -16.64 -3.40
CA ILE A 15 7.44 -15.91 -4.31
C ILE A 15 5.97 -16.12 -3.93
N LEU A 16 5.57 -17.37 -3.64
CA LEU A 16 4.20 -17.69 -3.19
C LEU A 16 3.88 -17.01 -1.85
N LEU A 17 4.80 -17.06 -0.89
CA LEU A 17 4.61 -16.36 0.39
C LEU A 17 4.41 -14.86 0.17
N SER A 18 5.25 -14.25 -0.67
CA SER A 18 5.13 -12.85 -1.05
C SER A 18 3.79 -12.54 -1.72
N SER A 19 3.29 -13.45 -2.56
CA SER A 19 1.98 -13.34 -3.21
C SER A 19 0.83 -13.33 -2.20
N VAL A 20 0.85 -14.24 -1.21
CA VAL A 20 -0.18 -14.28 -0.16
C VAL A 20 -0.18 -13.00 0.67
N ILE A 21 1.02 -12.53 1.06
CA ILE A 21 1.16 -11.26 1.81
C ILE A 21 0.66 -10.08 0.97
N ALA A 22 1.03 -10.01 -0.31
CA ALA A 22 0.59 -8.94 -1.21
C ALA A 22 -0.92 -8.91 -1.35
N LEU A 23 -1.57 -10.07 -1.56
CA LEU A 23 -3.03 -10.17 -1.63
C LEU A 23 -3.68 -9.75 -0.31
N GLY A 24 -3.16 -10.20 0.83
CA GLY A 24 -3.65 -9.79 2.14
C GLY A 24 -3.62 -8.28 2.33
N ILE A 25 -2.50 -7.62 1.99
CA ILE A 25 -2.36 -6.16 2.05
C ILE A 25 -3.33 -5.48 1.10
N ILE A 26 -3.48 -5.97 -0.13
CA ILE A 26 -4.39 -5.39 -1.12
C ILE A 26 -5.83 -5.41 -0.60
N PHE A 27 -6.31 -6.56 -0.13
CA PHE A 27 -7.67 -6.69 0.41
C PHE A 27 -7.89 -5.82 1.64
N GLU A 28 -6.94 -5.82 2.57
CA GLU A 28 -6.99 -4.99 3.77
C GLU A 28 -7.04 -3.49 3.39
N ARG A 29 -6.21 -3.03 2.45
CA ARG A 29 -6.22 -1.65 1.99
C ARG A 29 -7.48 -1.25 1.24
N PHE A 30 -8.09 -2.15 0.48
CA PHE A 30 -9.39 -1.88 -0.12
C PHE A 30 -10.47 -1.60 0.93
N TRP A 31 -10.42 -2.30 2.05
CA TRP A 31 -11.39 -2.12 3.13
C TRP A 31 -11.05 -0.90 4.00
N SER A 32 -9.80 -0.74 4.41
CA SER A 32 -9.33 0.31 5.30
C SER A 32 -9.42 1.70 4.66
N LEU A 33 -9.06 1.83 3.38
CA LEU A 33 -9.10 3.09 2.64
C LEU A 33 -10.47 3.42 2.03
N ARG A 34 -11.57 2.88 2.56
CA ARG A 34 -12.91 3.30 2.15
C ARG A 34 -13.19 4.70 2.67
N GLN A 35 -13.70 5.56 1.79
CA GLN A 35 -13.97 6.95 2.11
C GLN A 35 -14.91 7.10 3.32
N ASP A 36 -15.94 6.25 3.42
CA ASP A 36 -16.90 6.27 4.51
C ASP A 36 -16.28 5.99 5.89
N ARG A 37 -15.16 5.26 5.94
CA ARG A 37 -14.41 5.00 7.18
C ARG A 37 -13.51 6.15 7.57
N ILE A 38 -12.83 6.74 6.59
CA ILE A 38 -11.82 7.78 6.80
C ILE A 38 -12.50 9.13 7.00
N MET A 39 -13.50 9.43 6.18
CA MET A 39 -14.29 10.66 6.20
C MET A 39 -15.79 10.33 6.27
N PRO A 40 -16.34 9.96 7.45
CA PRO A 40 -17.75 9.64 7.58
C PRO A 40 -18.63 10.81 7.10
N PRO A 41 -19.63 10.56 6.25
CA PRO A 41 -20.47 11.65 5.72
C PRO A 41 -21.23 12.39 6.82
N LYS A 42 -21.58 11.71 7.91
CA LYS A 42 -22.19 12.34 9.10
C LYS A 42 -21.26 13.37 9.72
N LEU A 43 -19.97 13.07 9.86
CA LEU A 43 -19.00 14.00 10.42
C LEU A 43 -18.75 15.19 9.49
N ILE A 44 -18.72 14.98 8.18
CA ILE A 44 -18.60 16.08 7.21
C ILE A 44 -19.79 17.05 7.35
N GLU A 45 -21.00 16.50 7.50
CA GLU A 45 -22.21 17.32 7.67
C GLU A 45 -22.20 18.04 9.01
N GLN A 46 -21.81 17.39 10.11
CA GLN A 46 -21.62 18.03 11.41
C GLN A 46 -20.61 19.20 11.32
N VAL A 47 -19.47 18.97 10.70
CA VAL A 47 -18.43 20.01 10.49
C VAL A 47 -18.96 21.18 9.65
N ARG A 48 -19.85 20.90 8.68
CA ARG A 48 -20.51 21.95 7.89
C ARG A 48 -21.48 22.80 8.68
N GLN A 49 -22.12 22.23 9.69
CA GLN A 49 -23.14 22.90 10.51
C GLN A 49 -22.58 23.55 11.79
N LEU A 50 -21.27 23.33 12.07
CA LEU A 50 -20.60 23.93 13.22
C LEU A 50 -20.60 25.47 13.11
N GLU A 51 -21.22 26.12 14.10
CA GLU A 51 -21.18 27.57 14.28
C GLU A 51 -20.10 27.97 15.31
N PRO A 52 -19.57 29.20 15.25
CA PRO A 52 -18.57 29.70 16.21
C PRO A 52 -19.00 29.57 17.67
N SER A 53 -20.32 29.71 17.92
CA SER A 53 -20.93 29.63 19.26
C SER A 53 -20.99 28.23 19.85
N SER A 54 -21.05 27.19 19.01
CA SER A 54 -21.25 25.78 19.43
C SER A 54 -19.96 24.94 19.40
N VAL A 55 -18.84 25.53 19.02
CA VAL A 55 -17.56 24.81 18.82
C VAL A 55 -16.98 24.27 20.12
N GLN A 56 -17.23 24.92 21.28
CA GLN A 56 -16.70 24.47 22.57
C GLN A 56 -17.41 23.21 23.09
N ASP A 57 -18.67 23.02 22.72
CA ASP A 57 -19.51 21.88 23.13
C ASP A 57 -19.61 20.82 22.03
N ALA A 58 -18.92 21.01 20.89
CA ALA A 58 -18.95 20.07 19.79
C ALA A 58 -18.20 18.77 20.19
N ASP A 59 -18.97 17.79 20.62
CA ASP A 59 -18.48 16.45 20.89
C ASP A 59 -18.15 15.73 19.55
N ILE A 60 -16.90 15.94 19.09
CA ILE A 60 -16.38 15.26 17.90
C ILE A 60 -15.78 13.94 18.36
N ASP A 61 -16.65 13.05 18.79
CA ASP A 61 -16.28 11.73 19.32
C ASP A 61 -16.20 10.66 18.21
N ALA A 62 -15.71 11.02 17.03
CA ALA A 62 -15.49 10.06 15.97
C ALA A 62 -14.03 9.57 16.03
N GLU A 63 -13.84 8.25 16.14
CA GLU A 63 -12.54 7.58 15.99
C GLU A 63 -11.99 7.62 14.54
N SER A 64 -12.56 8.48 13.68
CA SER A 64 -12.12 8.58 12.30
C SER A 64 -10.88 9.45 12.17
N VAL A 65 -10.04 9.14 11.18
CA VAL A 65 -8.84 9.91 10.87
C VAL A 65 -9.19 11.38 10.57
N PHE A 66 -10.33 11.64 9.93
CA PHE A 66 -10.80 12.99 9.67
C PHE A 66 -11.15 13.77 10.96
N ALA A 67 -11.64 13.09 11.99
CA ALA A 67 -11.92 13.73 13.28
C ALA A 67 -10.66 14.32 13.93
N SER A 68 -9.50 13.67 13.79
CA SER A 68 -8.23 14.20 14.31
C SER A 68 -7.85 15.52 13.62
N VAL A 69 -8.05 15.63 12.31
CA VAL A 69 -7.79 16.84 11.53
C VAL A 69 -8.74 17.96 11.95
N VAL A 70 -10.02 17.65 12.13
CA VAL A 70 -11.04 18.61 12.58
C VAL A 70 -10.74 19.13 14.00
N LYS A 71 -10.36 18.25 14.92
CA LYS A 71 -9.97 18.66 16.29
C LYS A 71 -8.81 19.66 16.27
N VAL A 72 -7.78 19.42 15.46
CA VAL A 72 -6.67 20.36 15.31
C VAL A 72 -7.11 21.69 14.68
N ALA A 73 -7.96 21.64 13.66
CA ALA A 73 -8.51 22.84 13.05
C ALA A 73 -9.27 23.71 14.07
N ILE A 74 -10.09 23.10 14.92
CA ILE A 74 -10.81 23.80 16.00
C ILE A 74 -9.87 24.39 17.04
N GLN A 75 -8.87 23.63 17.49
CA GLN A 75 -7.89 24.07 18.48
C GLN A 75 -7.08 25.29 18.00
N GLN A 76 -6.77 25.33 16.72
CA GLN A 76 -5.95 26.39 16.12
C GLN A 76 -6.77 27.58 15.60
N ARG A 77 -8.11 27.62 15.78
CA ARG A 77 -8.98 28.67 15.21
C ARG A 77 -8.60 30.09 15.61
N ALA A 78 -8.03 30.28 16.82
CA ALA A 78 -7.60 31.60 17.32
C ALA A 78 -6.15 31.95 16.94
N ALA A 79 -5.41 31.07 16.33
CA ALA A 79 -4.02 31.27 15.91
C ALA A 79 -3.95 32.11 14.62
N SER A 80 -2.76 32.65 14.32
CA SER A 80 -2.54 33.34 13.04
C SER A 80 -2.69 32.37 11.86
N LYS A 81 -3.07 32.87 10.68
CA LYS A 81 -3.25 32.06 9.46
C LYS A 81 -1.99 31.24 9.10
N ALA A 82 -0.79 31.77 9.39
CA ALA A 82 0.47 31.06 9.16
C ALA A 82 0.59 29.83 10.06
N ILE A 83 0.29 29.98 11.37
CA ILE A 83 0.33 28.88 12.35
C ILE A 83 -0.75 27.82 12.03
N GLN A 84 -1.96 28.27 11.69
CA GLN A 84 -3.05 27.38 11.30
C GLN A 84 -2.63 26.48 10.13
N ARG A 85 -2.06 27.07 9.09
CA ARG A 85 -1.59 26.33 7.91
C ARG A 85 -0.49 25.36 8.23
N GLU A 86 0.53 25.79 8.99
CA GLU A 86 1.65 24.92 9.40
C GLU A 86 1.15 23.71 10.19
N ARG A 87 0.21 23.91 11.13
CA ARG A 87 -0.37 22.82 11.93
C ARG A 87 -1.21 21.84 11.10
N LEU A 88 -2.00 22.37 10.16
CA LEU A 88 -2.77 21.50 9.26
C LEU A 88 -1.87 20.69 8.34
N GLU A 89 -0.80 21.28 7.81
CA GLU A 89 0.19 20.55 7.02
C GLU A 89 0.92 19.47 7.83
N GLU A 90 1.22 19.73 9.10
CA GLU A 90 1.83 18.75 10.01
C GLU A 90 0.92 17.56 10.24
N VAL A 91 -0.36 17.81 10.58
CA VAL A 91 -1.35 16.75 10.76
C VAL A 91 -1.64 16.02 9.45
N GLY A 92 -1.70 16.72 8.33
CA GLY A 92 -1.84 16.12 7.00
C GLY A 92 -0.70 15.12 6.70
N ARG A 93 0.54 15.47 7.05
CA ARG A 93 1.69 14.54 6.93
C ARG A 93 1.58 13.32 7.84
N GLN A 94 1.11 13.49 9.08
CA GLN A 94 0.90 12.38 10.02
C GLN A 94 -0.17 11.43 9.50
N VAL A 95 -1.31 11.98 9.08
CA VAL A 95 -2.42 11.23 8.48
C VAL A 95 -1.97 10.49 7.21
N MET A 96 -1.20 11.16 6.36
CA MET A 96 -0.66 10.53 5.15
C MET A 96 0.23 9.33 5.50
N HIS A 97 1.09 9.46 6.51
CA HIS A 97 1.96 8.37 6.97
C HIS A 97 1.14 7.18 7.50
N GLU A 98 0.12 7.44 8.32
CA GLU A 98 -0.79 6.42 8.86
C GLU A 98 -1.55 5.69 7.77
N LEU A 99 -2.13 6.42 6.81
CA LEU A 99 -2.88 5.83 5.72
C LEU A 99 -2.00 5.08 4.71
N GLN A 100 -0.70 5.39 4.64
CA GLN A 100 0.27 4.68 3.80
C GLN A 100 0.87 3.43 4.46
N LEU A 101 0.46 3.08 5.66
CA LEU A 101 0.90 1.87 6.34
C LEU A 101 0.74 0.65 5.40
N PHE A 102 1.68 -0.30 5.44
CA PHE A 102 1.75 -1.48 4.56
C PHE A 102 1.95 -1.20 3.04
N LEU A 103 1.75 0.03 2.53
CA LEU A 103 2.01 0.31 1.11
C LEU A 103 3.50 0.24 0.79
N THR A 104 4.36 0.51 1.76
CA THR A 104 5.82 0.34 1.63
C THR A 104 6.15 -1.14 1.47
N THR A 105 5.56 -2.00 2.31
CA THR A 105 5.74 -3.46 2.22
C THR A 105 5.25 -4.00 0.88
N LEU A 106 4.06 -3.58 0.43
CA LEU A 106 3.54 -3.99 -0.88
C LEU A 106 4.45 -3.50 -2.02
N GLY A 107 5.00 -2.29 -1.90
CA GLY A 107 5.99 -1.76 -2.85
C GLY A 107 7.30 -2.55 -2.87
N THR A 108 7.75 -2.98 -1.71
CA THR A 108 8.94 -3.85 -1.57
C THR A 108 8.70 -5.21 -2.25
N ILE A 109 7.54 -5.83 -2.01
CA ILE A 109 7.16 -7.10 -2.67
C ILE A 109 7.17 -6.91 -4.20
N ALA A 110 6.59 -5.81 -4.71
CA ALA A 110 6.56 -5.53 -6.15
C ALA A 110 7.94 -5.44 -6.80
N VAL A 111 8.97 -5.04 -6.04
CA VAL A 111 10.36 -4.94 -6.52
C VAL A 111 11.14 -6.24 -6.31
N ILE A 112 10.95 -6.90 -5.17
CA ILE A 112 11.74 -8.08 -4.79
C ILE A 112 11.29 -9.33 -5.55
N THR A 113 9.99 -9.51 -5.82
CA THR A 113 9.51 -10.74 -6.44
C THR A 113 10.07 -11.01 -7.84
N PRO A 114 10.25 -10.04 -8.75
CA PRO A 114 10.95 -10.28 -10.01
C PRO A 114 12.43 -10.64 -9.82
N LEU A 115 13.08 -10.06 -8.80
CA LEU A 115 14.48 -10.40 -8.48
C LEU A 115 14.61 -11.80 -7.93
N LEU A 116 13.65 -12.26 -7.13
CA LEU A 116 13.57 -13.66 -6.70
C LEU A 116 13.34 -14.60 -7.88
N GLY A 117 12.49 -14.20 -8.83
CA GLY A 117 12.30 -14.95 -10.07
C GLY A 117 13.58 -15.05 -10.91
N LEU A 118 14.30 -13.94 -11.06
CA LEU A 118 15.59 -13.90 -11.74
C LEU A 118 16.63 -14.78 -11.01
N LEU A 119 16.69 -14.70 -9.69
CA LEU A 119 17.56 -15.54 -8.88
C LEU A 119 17.25 -17.04 -9.10
N GLY A 120 15.96 -17.38 -9.21
CA GLY A 120 15.53 -18.73 -9.55
C GLY A 120 16.09 -19.21 -10.89
N THR A 121 16.11 -18.34 -11.92
CA THR A 121 16.73 -18.73 -13.21
C THR A 121 18.23 -18.95 -13.09
N VAL A 122 18.93 -18.10 -12.35
CA VAL A 122 20.38 -18.26 -12.16
C VAL A 122 20.71 -19.56 -11.45
N LEU A 123 20.00 -19.88 -10.37
CA LEU A 123 20.21 -21.14 -9.63
C LEU A 123 19.83 -22.37 -10.45
N GLY A 124 18.67 -22.34 -11.13
CA GLY A 124 18.26 -23.44 -12.00
C GLY A 124 19.26 -23.71 -13.13
N MET A 125 19.84 -22.67 -13.72
CA MET A 125 20.90 -22.85 -14.74
C MET A 125 22.20 -23.39 -14.15
N ILE A 126 22.57 -23.00 -12.94
CA ILE A 126 23.74 -23.57 -12.24
C ILE A 126 23.53 -25.07 -12.02
N ASP A 127 22.35 -25.46 -11.53
CA ASP A 127 22.04 -26.90 -11.28
C ASP A 127 22.11 -27.73 -12.57
N VAL A 128 21.58 -27.16 -13.67
CA VAL A 128 21.69 -27.81 -15.01
C VAL A 128 23.15 -28.01 -15.42
N PHE A 129 24.00 -26.95 -15.30
CA PHE A 129 25.41 -27.07 -15.66
C PHE A 129 26.20 -28.02 -14.75
N MET A 130 25.87 -28.08 -13.46
CA MET A 130 26.47 -29.02 -12.52
C MET A 130 26.09 -30.46 -12.87
N ALA A 131 24.82 -30.70 -13.20
CA ALA A 131 24.36 -32.04 -13.63
C ALA A 131 25.07 -32.49 -14.93
N MET A 132 25.23 -31.62 -15.91
CA MET A 132 25.98 -31.90 -17.15
C MET A 132 27.46 -32.25 -16.88
N SER A 133 28.10 -31.54 -15.95
CA SER A 133 29.52 -31.75 -15.62
C SER A 133 29.76 -33.07 -14.89
N SER A 134 28.79 -33.56 -14.13
CA SER A 134 28.94 -34.73 -13.29
C SER A 134 28.66 -36.08 -14.02
N THR A 135 27.82 -36.05 -15.06
CA THR A 135 27.25 -37.31 -15.59
C THR A 135 27.78 -37.73 -16.97
N ASN A 136 28.63 -36.97 -17.65
CA ASN A 136 29.06 -37.23 -19.05
C ASN A 136 27.90 -37.60 -20.03
N MET A 137 26.66 -37.47 -19.59
CA MET A 137 25.45 -37.74 -20.34
C MET A 137 24.67 -36.43 -20.53
N THR A 138 24.68 -35.94 -21.74
CA THR A 138 23.81 -34.82 -22.18
C THR A 138 22.47 -35.41 -22.58
N GLU A 139 21.58 -35.68 -21.59
CA GLU A 139 20.18 -35.94 -21.90
C GLU A 139 19.48 -34.59 -22.19
N PRO A 140 19.06 -34.36 -23.45
CA PRO A 140 18.41 -33.11 -23.84
C PRO A 140 17.13 -32.81 -23.02
N GLU A 141 16.47 -33.83 -22.53
CA GLU A 141 15.25 -33.77 -21.74
C GLU A 141 15.52 -33.19 -20.33
N ALA A 142 16.58 -33.59 -19.67
CA ALA A 142 16.96 -33.04 -18.35
C ALA A 142 17.39 -31.57 -18.45
N LEU A 143 18.09 -31.20 -19.53
CA LEU A 143 18.44 -29.82 -19.82
C LEU A 143 17.19 -28.97 -20.05
N ALA A 144 16.26 -29.42 -20.88
CA ALA A 144 15.01 -28.73 -21.15
C ALA A 144 14.16 -28.56 -19.89
N GLY A 145 14.13 -29.57 -19.01
CA GLY A 145 13.42 -29.51 -17.72
C GLY A 145 13.94 -28.40 -16.80
N GLY A 146 15.25 -28.31 -16.57
CA GLY A 146 15.84 -27.30 -15.71
C GLY A 146 15.69 -25.89 -16.26
N ILE A 147 15.76 -25.71 -17.58
CA ILE A 147 15.48 -24.41 -18.21
C ILE A 147 14.00 -24.03 -18.03
N ALA A 148 13.08 -24.98 -18.21
CA ALA A 148 11.64 -24.73 -18.02
C ALA A 148 11.34 -24.34 -16.56
N GLU A 149 11.92 -25.02 -15.60
CA GLU A 149 11.81 -24.71 -14.16
C GLU A 149 12.26 -23.28 -13.88
N ALA A 150 13.41 -22.88 -14.38
CA ALA A 150 13.95 -21.53 -14.23
C ALA A 150 13.00 -20.47 -14.81
N LEU A 151 12.48 -20.68 -16.02
CA LEU A 151 11.56 -19.75 -16.69
C LEU A 151 10.21 -19.63 -15.95
N ILE A 152 9.67 -20.72 -15.41
CA ILE A 152 8.45 -20.74 -14.62
C ILE A 152 8.61 -19.87 -13.38
N THR A 153 9.74 -19.96 -12.68
CA THR A 153 10.00 -19.17 -11.48
C THR A 153 10.07 -17.68 -11.77
N THR A 154 10.68 -17.27 -12.88
CA THR A 154 10.69 -15.88 -13.32
C THR A 154 9.29 -15.39 -13.70
N ALA A 155 8.53 -16.18 -14.44
CA ALA A 155 7.16 -15.85 -14.81
C ALA A 155 6.27 -15.67 -13.56
N ALA A 156 6.43 -16.53 -12.55
CA ALA A 156 5.73 -16.42 -11.28
C ALA A 156 6.10 -15.11 -10.54
N GLY A 157 7.39 -14.77 -10.46
CA GLY A 157 7.85 -13.53 -9.84
C GLY A 157 7.25 -12.27 -10.47
N ILE A 158 7.24 -12.21 -11.80
CA ILE A 158 6.66 -11.11 -12.57
C ILE A 158 5.14 -11.05 -12.38
N SER A 159 4.47 -12.20 -12.35
CA SER A 159 3.01 -12.30 -12.17
C SER A 159 2.55 -11.74 -10.82
N VAL A 160 3.35 -11.83 -9.78
CA VAL A 160 3.09 -11.22 -8.46
C VAL A 160 3.44 -9.73 -8.44
N ALA A 161 4.52 -9.34 -9.11
CA ALA A 161 5.03 -7.98 -9.10
C ALA A 161 4.09 -6.99 -9.80
N ILE A 162 3.56 -7.35 -10.97
CA ILE A 162 2.73 -6.46 -11.78
C ILE A 162 1.48 -5.98 -11.02
N PRO A 163 0.62 -6.86 -10.46
CA PRO A 163 -0.52 -6.44 -9.67
C PRO A 163 -0.11 -5.63 -8.44
N SER A 164 0.93 -6.08 -7.73
CA SER A 164 1.43 -5.38 -6.53
C SER A 164 1.81 -3.94 -6.85
N LEU A 165 2.54 -3.69 -7.95
CA LEU A 165 2.95 -2.35 -8.39
C LEU A 165 1.74 -1.48 -8.76
N ILE A 166 0.76 -2.04 -9.47
CA ILE A 166 -0.47 -1.34 -9.86
C ILE A 166 -1.21 -0.88 -8.61
N PHE A 167 -1.42 -1.78 -7.63
CA PHE A 167 -2.15 -1.46 -6.42
C PHE A 167 -1.41 -0.50 -5.50
N VAL A 168 -0.08 -0.57 -5.40
CA VAL A 168 0.71 0.45 -4.67
C VAL A 168 0.46 1.85 -5.24
N ARG A 169 0.53 2.01 -6.56
CA ARG A 169 0.29 3.30 -7.22
C ARG A 169 -1.14 3.77 -7.03
N TYR A 170 -2.10 2.87 -7.16
CA TYR A 170 -3.52 3.17 -6.94
C TYR A 170 -3.79 3.67 -5.52
N PHE A 171 -3.34 2.93 -4.50
CA PHE A 171 -3.57 3.29 -3.11
C PHE A 171 -2.84 4.57 -2.70
N ARG A 172 -1.60 4.78 -3.14
CA ARG A 172 -0.88 6.04 -2.89
C ARG A 172 -1.64 7.25 -3.44
N ARG A 173 -2.15 7.14 -4.66
CA ARG A 173 -2.98 8.20 -5.25
C ARG A 173 -4.28 8.42 -4.48
N LYS A 174 -4.93 7.35 -4.05
CA LYS A 174 -6.16 7.40 -3.24
C LYS A 174 -5.90 8.09 -1.89
N VAL A 175 -4.84 7.72 -1.18
CA VAL A 175 -4.45 8.35 0.09
C VAL A 175 -4.17 9.84 -0.10
N ALA A 176 -3.39 10.23 -1.10
CA ALA A 176 -3.12 11.64 -1.39
C ALA A 176 -4.41 12.43 -1.65
N GLY A 177 -5.36 11.85 -2.38
CA GLY A 177 -6.67 12.47 -2.62
C GLY A 177 -7.51 12.63 -1.35
N LEU A 178 -7.51 11.64 -0.46
CA LEU A 178 -8.21 11.70 0.83
C LEU A 178 -7.62 12.78 1.74
N VAL A 179 -6.29 12.84 1.86
CA VAL A 179 -5.61 13.87 2.67
C VAL A 179 -5.91 15.26 2.15
N LEU A 180 -5.83 15.48 0.85
CA LEU A 180 -6.19 16.77 0.24
C LEU A 180 -7.64 17.18 0.53
N GLN A 181 -8.58 16.23 0.47
CA GLN A 181 -9.98 16.50 0.84
C GLN A 181 -10.12 16.90 2.31
N MET A 182 -9.43 16.20 3.23
CA MET A 182 -9.45 16.54 4.65
C MET A 182 -8.88 17.93 4.93
N GLU A 183 -7.72 18.26 4.35
CA GLU A 183 -7.10 19.58 4.47
C GLU A 183 -8.04 20.69 3.94
N THR A 184 -8.68 20.46 2.80
CA THR A 184 -9.64 21.41 2.23
C THR A 184 -10.83 21.63 3.15
N GLN A 185 -11.41 20.58 3.72
CA GLN A 185 -12.53 20.71 4.66
C GLN A 185 -12.11 21.39 5.96
N ALA A 186 -10.89 21.13 6.45
CA ALA A 186 -10.35 21.77 7.64
C ALA A 186 -10.12 23.27 7.44
N ILE A 187 -9.59 23.70 6.30
CA ILE A 187 -9.40 25.10 5.95
C ILE A 187 -10.77 25.82 5.86
N LEU A 188 -11.75 25.23 5.18
CA LEU A 188 -13.10 25.77 5.08
C LEU A 188 -13.77 25.91 6.45
N LEU A 189 -13.52 24.98 7.36
CA LEU A 189 -14.01 25.08 8.75
C LEU A 189 -13.37 26.25 9.47
N ILE A 190 -12.04 26.40 9.43
CA ILE A 190 -11.33 27.50 10.08
C ILE A 190 -11.81 28.85 9.56
N ASP A 191 -11.88 29.04 8.23
CA ASP A 191 -12.32 30.28 7.63
C ASP A 191 -13.74 30.66 8.06
N ARG A 192 -14.60 29.68 8.30
CA ARG A 192 -15.96 29.93 8.80
C ARG A 192 -16.02 30.26 10.30
N LEU A 193 -15.13 29.67 11.10
CA LEU A 193 -15.08 29.90 12.55
C LEU A 193 -14.40 31.21 12.95
N VAL A 194 -13.65 31.83 12.04
CA VAL A 194 -12.93 33.10 12.25
C VAL A 194 -13.76 34.30 11.79
N LEU A 195 -14.83 34.09 11.00
CA LEU A 195 -15.80 35.14 10.61
C LEU A 195 -16.81 35.40 11.70
#